data_89abdea6009bc77d10826f9bd82f1ba3
#
_entry.id   89abdea6009bc77d10826f9bd82f1ba3
#
_cell.length_a   1.000
_cell.length_b   1.000
_cell.length_c   1.000
_cell.angle_alpha   90.00
_cell.angle_beta   90.00
_cell.angle_gamma   90.00
#
_symmetry.space_group_name_H-M   'P 1'
#
loop_
_entity.id
_entity.type
_entity.pdbx_description
1 polymer ?
#
loop_
_entity_poly.entity_id
_entity_poly.type
_entity_poly.pdbx_seq_one_letter_code
_entity_poly.pdbx_strand_id
1 'polypeptide(L)'
;MNDSVNFRSFKKGDYEVCCEWWKWWWKSSGQDPVIRAFLPKDERCFIIEKNGVPVACYFLFIMEPSIVGWTTYLVSNPQYNERDRREIIKLLVTNVEKEAEKIGIMQLFTVCGNQQMSNIHESLDWMLIPVKNEAFKYLTNNFKK
;
A
#
# COMPACT_ATOMS: atom_id res chain seq x y z
N MET A 1 -3.38 29.54 2.49
CA MET A 1 -4.26 28.39 2.24
C MET A 1 -3.76 27.18 3.00
N ASN A 2 -4.61 26.58 3.79
CA ASN A 2 -4.25 25.35 4.50
C ASN A 2 -4.36 24.17 3.56
N ASP A 3 -3.25 23.51 3.34
CA ASP A 3 -3.25 22.25 2.57
C ASP A 3 -3.99 21.18 3.36
N SER A 4 -4.95 20.54 2.72
CA SER A 4 -5.76 19.50 3.32
C SER A 4 -5.23 18.13 2.92
N VAL A 5 -4.74 17.35 3.88
CA VAL A 5 -4.36 15.96 3.70
C VAL A 5 -5.45 15.09 4.33
N ASN A 6 -5.99 14.16 3.58
CA ASN A 6 -7.06 13.29 4.03
C ASN A 6 -6.69 11.81 3.86
N PHE A 7 -6.69 11.08 4.96
CA PHE A 7 -6.50 9.63 4.99
C PHE A 7 -7.86 8.96 5.17
N ARG A 8 -8.17 8.00 4.34
CA ARG A 8 -9.47 7.30 4.40
C ARG A 8 -9.39 5.88 3.83
N SER A 9 -10.39 5.08 4.15
CA SER A 9 -10.58 3.78 3.49
C SER A 9 -11.12 3.96 2.07
N PHE A 10 -11.03 2.90 1.27
CA PHE A 10 -11.52 2.88 -0.10
C PHE A 10 -13.02 3.12 -0.16
N LYS A 11 -13.42 3.81 -1.21
CA LYS A 11 -14.80 3.95 -1.65
C LYS A 11 -14.88 3.57 -3.13
N LYS A 12 -16.09 3.55 -3.68
CA LYS A 12 -16.32 3.23 -5.08
C LYS A 12 -15.43 4.08 -5.99
N GLY A 13 -14.75 3.42 -6.91
CA GLY A 13 -13.86 4.07 -7.88
C GLY A 13 -12.39 4.05 -7.50
N ASP A 14 -12.04 3.83 -6.23
CA ASP A 14 -10.64 3.89 -5.78
C ASP A 14 -9.81 2.72 -6.32
N TYR A 15 -10.40 1.53 -6.40
CA TYR A 15 -9.69 0.37 -6.96
C TYR A 15 -9.25 0.65 -8.40
N GLU A 16 -10.12 1.21 -9.21
CA GLU A 16 -9.83 1.54 -10.61
C GLU A 16 -8.70 2.56 -10.73
N VAL A 17 -8.65 3.53 -9.82
CA VAL A 17 -7.53 4.49 -9.74
C VAL A 17 -6.22 3.77 -9.46
N CYS A 18 -6.22 2.85 -8.49
CA CYS A 18 -5.02 2.05 -8.19
C CYS A 18 -4.58 1.20 -9.38
N CYS A 19 -5.54 0.62 -10.13
CA CYS A 19 -5.22 -0.15 -11.33
C CYS A 19 -4.46 0.69 -12.36
N GLU A 20 -4.84 1.94 -12.57
CA GLU A 20 -4.15 2.84 -13.48
C GLU A 20 -2.73 3.11 -13.01
N TRP A 21 -2.54 3.31 -11.70
CA TRP A 21 -1.19 3.52 -11.14
C TRP A 21 -0.31 2.28 -11.29
N TRP A 22 -0.84 1.07 -10.98
CA TRP A 22 -0.08 -0.17 -11.18
C TRP A 22 0.29 -0.37 -12.64
N LYS A 23 -0.61 -0.12 -13.60
CA LYS A 23 -0.32 -0.20 -15.02
C LYS A 23 0.83 0.73 -15.40
N TRP A 24 0.86 1.93 -14.86
CA TRP A 24 1.90 2.89 -15.15
C TRP A 24 3.27 2.43 -14.60
N TRP A 25 3.31 2.04 -13.32
CA TRP A 25 4.56 1.62 -12.69
C TRP A 25 5.08 0.29 -13.24
N TRP A 26 4.21 -0.62 -13.62
CA TRP A 26 4.56 -1.97 -14.07
C TRP A 26 4.57 -2.14 -15.58
N LYS A 27 4.48 -1.05 -16.34
CA LYS A 27 4.42 -1.08 -17.82
C LYS A 27 5.62 -1.78 -18.45
N SER A 28 6.82 -1.63 -17.87
CA SER A 28 8.04 -2.24 -18.41
C SER A 28 8.18 -3.72 -18.07
N SER A 29 7.58 -4.17 -16.98
CA SER A 29 7.61 -5.59 -16.57
C SER A 29 6.46 -6.41 -17.18
N GLY A 30 5.46 -5.74 -17.75
CA GLY A 30 4.26 -6.40 -18.27
C GLY A 30 3.36 -7.01 -17.20
N GLN A 31 3.58 -6.66 -15.94
CA GLN A 31 2.77 -7.17 -14.82
C GLN A 31 1.40 -6.51 -14.82
N ASP A 32 0.35 -7.32 -14.65
CA ASP A 32 -1.02 -6.84 -14.54
C ASP A 32 -1.28 -6.22 -13.17
N PRO A 33 -2.26 -5.31 -13.06
CA PRO A 33 -2.72 -4.81 -11.77
C PRO A 33 -3.18 -5.94 -10.85
N VAL A 34 -3.10 -5.71 -9.54
CA VAL A 34 -3.57 -6.68 -8.54
C VAL A 34 -5.07 -6.91 -8.71
N ILE A 35 -5.48 -8.17 -8.79
CA ILE A 35 -6.89 -8.54 -8.92
C ILE A 35 -7.64 -8.12 -7.67
N ARG A 36 -8.84 -7.54 -7.83
CA ARG A 36 -9.63 -7.07 -6.69
C ARG A 36 -9.85 -8.15 -5.62
N ALA A 37 -10.04 -9.39 -6.05
CA ALA A 37 -10.24 -10.52 -5.13
C ALA A 37 -9.02 -10.84 -4.26
N PHE A 38 -7.83 -10.35 -4.62
CA PHE A 38 -6.60 -10.54 -3.84
C PHE A 38 -6.39 -9.44 -2.80
N LEU A 39 -7.20 -8.40 -2.82
CA LEU A 39 -7.12 -7.30 -1.87
C LEU A 39 -8.05 -7.53 -0.68
N PRO A 40 -7.78 -6.88 0.46
CA PRO A 40 -8.69 -6.96 1.60
C PRO A 40 -10.01 -6.23 1.31
N LYS A 41 -10.95 -6.30 2.26
CA LYS A 41 -12.18 -5.52 2.21
C LYS A 41 -11.86 -4.03 2.21
N ASP A 42 -12.78 -3.22 1.68
CA ASP A 42 -12.59 -1.78 1.52
C ASP A 42 -12.15 -1.06 2.80
N GLU A 43 -12.62 -1.48 3.97
CA GLU A 43 -12.23 -0.86 5.23
C GLU A 43 -10.75 -1.05 5.60
N ARG A 44 -10.04 -1.96 4.90
CA ARG A 44 -8.60 -2.20 5.08
C ARG A 44 -7.78 -1.85 3.84
N CYS A 45 -8.40 -1.20 2.89
CA CYS A 45 -7.74 -0.60 1.73
C CYS A 45 -7.72 0.91 1.97
N PHE A 46 -6.53 1.51 2.00
CA PHE A 46 -6.39 2.91 2.41
C PHE A 46 -5.83 3.75 1.27
N ILE A 47 -6.31 4.99 1.22
CA ILE A 47 -5.85 5.99 0.27
C ILE A 47 -5.59 7.29 1.02
N ILE A 48 -4.58 8.02 0.60
CA ILE A 48 -4.29 9.35 1.13
C ILE A 48 -4.37 10.36 0.00
N GLU A 49 -5.01 11.48 0.28
CA GLU A 49 -5.26 12.56 -0.68
C GLU A 49 -4.69 13.86 -0.15
N LYS A 50 -4.29 14.74 -1.06
CA LYS A 50 -3.97 16.12 -0.74
C LYS A 50 -4.82 17.03 -1.61
N ASN A 51 -5.60 17.90 -0.97
CA ASN A 51 -6.51 18.82 -1.66
C ASN A 51 -7.43 18.09 -2.65
N GLY A 52 -7.92 16.93 -2.26
CA GLY A 52 -8.79 16.09 -3.09
C GLY A 52 -8.09 15.27 -4.17
N VAL A 53 -6.77 15.39 -4.30
CA VAL A 53 -5.99 14.63 -5.30
C VAL A 53 -5.41 13.38 -4.63
N PRO A 54 -5.75 12.17 -5.10
CA PRO A 54 -5.18 10.95 -4.55
C PRO A 54 -3.66 10.89 -4.78
N VAL A 55 -2.91 10.55 -3.74
CA VAL A 55 -1.44 10.51 -3.77
C VAL A 55 -0.92 9.08 -3.73
N ALA A 56 -1.46 8.24 -2.85
CA ALA A 56 -0.98 6.87 -2.70
C ALA A 56 -2.01 5.99 -2.01
N CYS A 57 -1.88 4.68 -2.22
CA CYS A 57 -2.71 3.65 -1.59
C CYS A 57 -1.83 2.63 -0.88
N TYR A 58 -2.38 2.02 0.19
CA TYR A 58 -1.72 0.95 0.92
C TYR A 58 -2.78 0.00 1.48
N PHE A 59 -2.43 -1.28 1.66
CA PHE A 59 -3.39 -2.32 1.97
C PHE A 59 -2.95 -3.10 3.20
N LEU A 60 -3.89 -3.37 4.13
CA LEU A 60 -3.64 -4.06 5.38
C LEU A 60 -4.32 -5.43 5.38
N PHE A 61 -3.53 -6.48 5.39
CA PHE A 61 -4.00 -7.85 5.53
C PHE A 61 -3.82 -8.30 6.98
N ILE A 62 -4.79 -9.04 7.51
CA ILE A 62 -4.74 -9.55 8.87
C ILE A 62 -4.72 -11.07 8.81
N MET A 63 -3.76 -11.65 9.52
CA MET A 63 -3.61 -13.11 9.59
C MET A 63 -4.40 -13.65 10.78
N GLU A 64 -5.73 -13.65 10.67
CA GLU A 64 -6.58 -14.14 11.74
C GLU A 64 -6.38 -15.66 11.97
N PRO A 65 -6.44 -16.10 13.23
CA PRO A 65 -6.73 -15.34 14.45
C PRO A 65 -5.52 -14.71 15.13
N SER A 66 -4.38 -14.60 14.44
CA SER A 66 -3.16 -14.04 15.04
C SER A 66 -3.24 -12.52 15.19
N ILE A 67 -2.32 -11.99 16.00
CA ILE A 67 -2.14 -10.56 16.21
C ILE A 67 -1.10 -9.96 15.24
N VAL A 68 -0.93 -10.59 14.07
CA VAL A 68 0.04 -10.20 13.05
C VAL A 68 -0.70 -9.70 11.83
N GLY A 69 -0.21 -8.63 11.26
CA GLY A 69 -0.72 -8.06 10.03
C GLY A 69 0.37 -7.96 8.96
N TRP A 70 -0.06 -7.80 7.73
CA TRP A 70 0.80 -7.65 6.57
C TRP A 70 0.33 -6.44 5.80
N THR A 71 1.24 -5.52 5.52
CA THR A 71 0.94 -4.40 4.62
C THR A 71 1.68 -4.60 3.31
N THR A 72 1.03 -4.35 2.20
CA THR A 72 1.65 -4.55 0.89
C THR A 72 0.96 -3.75 -0.21
N TYR A 73 1.50 -3.83 -1.41
CA TYR A 73 1.01 -3.18 -2.62
C TYR A 73 0.95 -1.66 -2.54
N LEU A 74 1.84 -1.05 -1.74
CA LEU A 74 1.96 0.40 -1.73
C LEU A 74 2.18 0.89 -3.16
N VAL A 75 1.28 1.74 -3.62
CA VAL A 75 1.36 2.33 -4.95
C VAL A 75 1.04 3.81 -4.87
N SER A 76 1.77 4.61 -5.61
CA SER A 76 1.60 6.06 -5.62
C SER A 76 1.14 6.56 -6.98
N ASN A 77 0.47 7.71 -6.95
CA ASN A 77 0.05 8.40 -8.16
C ASN A 77 1.28 8.90 -8.93
N PRO A 78 1.55 8.38 -10.13
CA PRO A 78 2.75 8.78 -10.88
C PRO A 78 2.70 10.24 -11.36
N GLN A 79 1.52 10.86 -11.36
CA GLN A 79 1.35 12.24 -11.77
C GLN A 79 1.46 13.23 -10.62
N TYR A 80 1.52 12.75 -9.38
CA TYR A 80 1.72 13.60 -8.23
C TYR A 80 3.23 13.76 -7.97
N ASN A 81 3.83 14.83 -8.48
CA ASN A 81 5.28 15.09 -8.45
C ASN A 81 5.67 16.24 -7.53
N GLU A 82 4.85 16.54 -6.53
CA GLU A 82 5.14 17.60 -5.59
C GLU A 82 6.25 17.23 -4.59
N ARG A 83 6.91 18.22 -4.02
CA ARG A 83 8.03 18.03 -3.09
C ARG A 83 7.64 17.27 -1.83
N ASP A 84 6.38 17.37 -1.43
CA ASP A 84 5.87 16.74 -0.21
C ASP A 84 5.40 15.30 -0.41
N ARG A 85 5.53 14.73 -1.60
CA ARG A 85 5.09 13.36 -1.93
C ARG A 85 5.58 12.35 -0.90
N ARG A 86 6.87 12.39 -0.59
CA ARG A 86 7.47 11.46 0.37
C ARG A 86 6.83 11.59 1.76
N GLU A 87 6.63 12.82 2.22
CA GLU A 87 6.05 13.07 3.53
C GLU A 87 4.58 12.62 3.59
N ILE A 88 3.84 12.76 2.50
CA ILE A 88 2.46 12.27 2.41
C ILE A 88 2.43 10.75 2.45
N ILE A 89 3.34 10.07 1.75
CA ILE A 89 3.44 8.61 1.80
C ILE A 89 3.80 8.14 3.21
N LYS A 90 4.69 8.83 3.91
CA LYS A 90 4.99 8.53 5.31
C LYS A 90 3.76 8.65 6.20
N LEU A 91 2.94 9.67 5.97
CA LEU A 91 1.67 9.81 6.69
C LEU A 91 0.72 8.65 6.41
N LEU A 92 0.66 8.19 5.17
CA LEU A 92 -0.13 7.01 4.81
C LEU A 92 0.32 5.78 5.61
N VAL A 93 1.62 5.48 5.61
CA VAL A 93 2.17 4.35 6.35
C VAL A 93 1.86 4.47 7.84
N THR A 94 2.11 5.62 8.42
CA THR A 94 1.85 5.90 9.84
C THR A 94 0.36 5.71 10.21
N ASN A 95 -0.53 6.19 9.36
CA ASN A 95 -1.96 6.05 9.61
C ASN A 95 -2.43 4.61 9.47
N VAL A 96 -1.85 3.83 8.55
CA VAL A 96 -2.15 2.40 8.44
C VAL A 96 -1.66 1.66 9.69
N GLU A 97 -0.49 2.02 10.23
CA GLU A 97 -0.01 1.48 11.52
C GLU A 97 -1.03 1.73 12.63
N LYS A 98 -1.56 2.95 12.72
CA LYS A 98 -2.55 3.31 13.73
C LYS A 98 -3.85 2.52 13.57
N GLU A 99 -4.30 2.30 12.35
CA GLU A 99 -5.47 1.47 12.09
C GLU A 99 -5.24 0.02 12.52
N ALA A 100 -4.04 -0.51 12.25
CA ALA A 100 -3.67 -1.85 12.70
C ALA A 100 -3.66 -1.96 14.23
N GLU A 101 -3.09 -0.97 14.91
CA GLU A 101 -3.08 -0.92 16.38
C GLU A 101 -4.49 -0.92 16.97
N LYS A 102 -5.41 -0.16 16.38
CA LYS A 102 -6.81 -0.07 16.83
C LYS A 102 -7.51 -1.43 16.88
N ILE A 103 -7.15 -2.32 15.98
CA ILE A 103 -7.77 -3.66 15.90
C ILE A 103 -6.94 -4.74 16.60
N GLY A 104 -5.91 -4.34 17.36
CA GLY A 104 -5.12 -5.26 18.18
C GLY A 104 -3.94 -5.92 17.52
N ILE A 105 -3.54 -5.47 16.33
CA ILE A 105 -2.34 -5.99 15.66
C ILE A 105 -1.10 -5.48 16.41
N MET A 106 -0.19 -6.40 16.71
CA MET A 106 1.04 -6.10 17.44
C MET A 106 2.30 -6.16 16.60
N GLN A 107 2.23 -6.77 15.43
CA GLN A 107 3.37 -6.84 14.52
C GLN A 107 2.90 -6.70 13.09
N LEU A 108 3.58 -5.84 12.32
CA LEU A 108 3.34 -5.68 10.89
C LEU A 108 4.55 -6.14 10.10
N PHE A 109 4.28 -6.84 9.03
CA PHE A 109 5.28 -7.19 8.01
C PHE A 109 4.98 -6.45 6.73
N THR A 110 6.02 -6.18 5.95
CA THR A 110 5.90 -5.71 4.57
C THR A 110 7.09 -6.18 3.75
N VAL A 111 6.97 -6.08 2.44
CA VAL A 111 8.10 -6.27 1.52
C VAL A 111 8.35 -4.95 0.82
N CYS A 112 9.57 -4.46 0.93
CA CYS A 112 9.97 -3.22 0.27
C CYS A 112 10.56 -3.57 -1.10
N GLY A 113 9.85 -3.22 -2.16
CA GLY A 113 10.21 -3.58 -3.52
C GLY A 113 11.30 -2.72 -4.15
N ASN A 114 11.68 -1.62 -3.48
CA ASN A 114 12.73 -0.73 -3.96
C ASN A 114 13.35 0.05 -2.79
N GLN A 115 14.47 0.74 -3.08
CA GLN A 115 15.21 1.47 -2.06
C GLN A 115 14.41 2.62 -1.44
N GLN A 116 13.56 3.29 -2.21
CA GLN A 116 12.74 4.39 -1.69
C GLN A 116 11.75 3.89 -0.64
N MET A 117 11.10 2.76 -0.87
CA MET A 117 10.20 2.14 0.10
C MET A 117 10.96 1.70 1.36
N SER A 118 12.14 1.09 1.19
CA SER A 118 13.00 0.72 2.33
C SER A 118 13.36 1.94 3.17
N ASN A 119 13.75 3.04 2.52
CA ASN A 119 14.11 4.27 3.22
C ASN A 119 12.93 4.89 3.98
N ILE A 120 11.75 4.85 3.39
CA ILE A 120 10.53 5.36 4.05
C ILE A 120 10.23 4.55 5.30
N HIS A 121 10.21 3.23 5.19
CA HIS A 121 9.89 2.36 6.32
C HIS A 121 10.96 2.46 7.42
N GLU A 122 12.23 2.45 7.05
CA GLU A 122 13.32 2.63 8.02
C GLU A 122 13.21 3.95 8.77
N SER A 123 12.85 5.03 8.08
CA SER A 123 12.66 6.35 8.70
C SER A 123 11.49 6.38 9.68
N LEU A 124 10.60 5.40 9.63
CA LEU A 124 9.44 5.23 10.52
C LEU A 124 9.67 4.11 11.55
N ASP A 125 10.94 3.77 11.82
CA ASP A 125 11.35 2.79 12.81
C ASP A 125 10.99 1.33 12.48
N TRP A 126 10.78 1.03 11.20
CA TRP A 126 10.67 -0.36 10.76
C TRP A 126 12.06 -0.99 10.71
N MET A 127 12.16 -2.22 11.22
CA MET A 127 13.41 -2.99 11.13
C MET A 127 13.50 -3.65 9.76
N LEU A 128 14.57 -3.35 9.02
CA LEU A 128 14.81 -3.96 7.72
C LEU A 128 15.63 -5.24 7.87
N ILE A 129 15.11 -6.32 7.30
CA ILE A 129 15.82 -7.61 7.26
C ILE A 129 16.09 -7.94 5.80
N PRO A 130 17.36 -8.08 5.38
CA PRO A 130 17.67 -8.43 3.99
C PRO A 130 17.12 -9.81 3.65
N VAL A 131 16.42 -9.90 2.53
CA VAL A 131 15.85 -11.15 2.02
C VAL A 131 16.39 -11.39 0.64
N LYS A 132 16.96 -12.58 0.42
CA LYS A 132 17.55 -12.93 -0.87
C LYS A 132 16.48 -13.21 -1.93
N ASN A 133 15.42 -13.92 -1.54
CA ASN A 133 14.35 -14.31 -2.46
C ASN A 133 12.99 -14.15 -1.81
N GLU A 134 12.02 -13.76 -2.63
CA GLU A 134 10.61 -13.78 -2.31
C GLU A 134 9.98 -14.85 -3.18
N ALA A 135 9.01 -15.60 -2.64
CA ALA A 135 8.35 -16.66 -3.39
C ALA A 135 6.83 -16.59 -3.22
N PHE A 136 6.12 -16.85 -4.31
CA PHE A 136 4.67 -17.02 -4.29
C PHE A 136 4.25 -18.02 -5.34
N LYS A 137 3.05 -18.54 -5.17
CA LYS A 137 2.46 -19.47 -6.13
C LYS A 137 0.95 -19.28 -6.18
N TYR A 138 0.39 -19.20 -7.37
CA TYR A 138 -1.05 -19.32 -7.52
C TYR A 138 -1.45 -20.77 -7.37
N LEU A 139 -2.41 -21.06 -6.51
CA LEU A 139 -2.88 -22.43 -6.26
C LEU A 139 -3.98 -22.86 -7.23
N THR A 140 -4.45 -21.93 -8.06
CA THR A 140 -5.44 -22.20 -9.10
C THR A 140 -5.08 -21.45 -10.37
N ASN A 141 -5.39 -22.05 -11.52
CA ASN A 141 -5.19 -21.40 -12.82
C ASN A 141 -6.29 -20.38 -13.15
N ASN A 142 -7.34 -20.28 -12.32
CA ASN A 142 -8.46 -19.37 -12.58
C ASN A 142 -8.04 -17.89 -12.60
N PHE A 143 -6.91 -17.55 -11.98
CA PHE A 143 -6.40 -16.18 -11.90
C PHE A 143 -5.20 -15.92 -12.82
N LYS A 144 -4.75 -16.93 -13.54
CA LYS A 144 -3.69 -16.75 -14.54
C LYS A 144 -4.31 -16.16 -15.81
N LYS A 145 -3.66 -15.18 -16.36
CA LYS A 145 -3.96 -14.64 -17.69
C LYS A 145 -2.92 -15.11 -18.69
#